data_8186bdfc6e5c354829a9231f82b8777f
#
_entry.id   8186bdfc6e5c354829a9231f82b8777f
#
_cell.length_a   1.000
_cell.length_b   1.000
_cell.length_c   1.000
_cell.angle_alpha   90.00
_cell.angle_beta   90.00
_cell.angle_gamma   90.00
#
_symmetry.space_group_name_H-M   'P 1'
#
loop_
_entity.id
_entity.type
_entity.pdbx_description
1 polymer ?
#
loop_
_entity_poly.entity_id
_entity_poly.type
_entity_poly.pdbx_seq_one_letter_code
_entity_poly.pdbx_strand_id
1 'polypeptide(L)'
;MIKVAFIKFGGMANGGTEKYLQTIAAHLPKDEFEVDFFYCDAAPYIGSDFKHLDTDESRVEYTKSHGVNLIKFDVEFKDVTKPTHDWINTNFFDLFDEDNY
;
A
#
# COMPACT_ATOMS: atom_id res chain seq x y z
N MET A 1 21.08 -9.55 2.18
CA MET A 1 20.17 -8.40 2.07
C MET A 1 18.88 -8.75 2.80
N ILE A 2 18.38 -7.83 3.61
CA ILE A 2 17.16 -8.05 4.38
C ILE A 2 15.97 -7.59 3.55
N LYS A 3 14.96 -8.44 3.38
CA LYS A 3 13.72 -8.07 2.70
C LYS A 3 12.74 -7.50 3.71
N VAL A 4 12.11 -6.38 3.36
CA VAL A 4 11.13 -5.68 4.19
C VAL A 4 9.87 -5.46 3.39
N ALA A 5 8.73 -5.77 3.98
CA ALA A 5 7.43 -5.51 3.37
C ALA A 5 6.69 -4.43 4.16
N PHE A 6 6.30 -3.36 3.46
CA PHE A 6 5.31 -2.40 3.96
C PHE A 6 3.97 -2.80 3.38
N ILE A 7 2.94 -2.80 4.19
CA ILE A 7 1.59 -3.19 3.77
C ILE A 7 0.62 -2.15 4.31
N LYS A 8 -0.07 -1.44 3.41
CA LYS A 8 -0.97 -0.37 3.83
C LYS A 8 -2.11 -0.16 2.82
N PHE A 9 -3.36 -0.20 3.29
CA PHE A 9 -4.49 0.27 2.49
C PHE A 9 -4.32 1.75 2.21
N GLY A 10 -4.52 2.14 0.96
CA GLY A 10 -4.29 3.52 0.58
C GLY A 10 -2.84 3.95 0.67
N GLY A 11 -1.90 3.00 0.66
CA GLY A 11 -0.50 3.26 0.97
C GLY A 11 0.21 4.26 0.06
N MET A 12 -0.27 4.44 -1.17
CA MET A 12 0.29 5.41 -2.12
C MET A 12 -0.60 6.65 -2.26
N ALA A 13 -1.44 6.90 -1.28
CA ALA A 13 -2.23 8.12 -1.23
C ALA A 13 -1.42 9.30 -0.67
N ASN A 14 -2.00 10.49 -0.74
CA ASN A 14 -1.38 11.73 -0.30
C ASN A 14 -1.80 12.16 1.11
N GLY A 15 -2.07 11.19 1.98
CA GLY A 15 -2.40 11.44 3.38
C GLY A 15 -1.17 11.47 4.27
N GLY A 16 -1.33 11.97 5.49
CA GLY A 16 -0.22 12.11 6.43
C GLY A 16 0.42 10.79 6.82
N THR A 17 -0.39 9.80 7.18
CA THR A 17 0.09 8.46 7.56
C THR A 17 0.76 7.77 6.39
N GLU A 18 0.16 7.88 5.22
CA GLU A 18 0.67 7.28 3.99
C GLU A 18 2.02 7.87 3.60
N LYS A 19 2.15 9.19 3.64
CA LYS A 19 3.42 9.87 3.36
C LYS A 19 4.50 9.48 4.35
N TYR A 20 4.13 9.30 5.61
CA TYR A 20 5.07 8.89 6.65
C TYR A 20 5.68 7.53 6.32
N LEU A 21 4.85 6.56 5.98
CA LEU A 21 5.32 5.23 5.60
C LEU A 21 6.13 5.25 4.31
N GLN A 22 5.69 6.02 3.33
CA GLN A 22 6.42 6.18 2.06
C GLN A 22 7.81 6.75 2.31
N THR A 23 7.91 7.73 3.19
CA THR A 23 9.18 8.36 3.54
C THR A 23 10.12 7.37 4.21
N ILE A 24 9.62 6.58 5.15
CA ILE A 24 10.42 5.54 5.81
C ILE A 24 10.94 4.54 4.77
N ALA A 25 10.04 4.03 3.93
CA ALA A 25 10.41 3.08 2.88
C ALA A 25 11.46 3.66 1.92
N ALA A 26 11.27 4.92 1.53
CA ALA A 26 12.17 5.61 0.62
C ALA A 26 13.58 5.80 1.20
N HIS A 27 13.69 5.96 2.52
CA HIS A 27 14.96 6.29 3.18
C HIS A 27 15.69 5.08 3.76
N LEU A 28 15.10 3.89 3.69
CA LEU A 28 15.85 2.68 4.05
C LEU A 28 16.99 2.48 3.04
N PRO A 29 18.22 2.21 3.51
CA PRO A 29 19.35 2.00 2.60
C PRO A 29 19.13 0.76 1.73
N LYS A 30 19.13 0.95 0.42
CA LYS A 30 18.78 -0.11 -0.55
C LYS A 30 19.94 -1.06 -0.82
N ASP A 31 21.12 -0.77 -0.31
CA ASP A 31 22.26 -1.68 -0.32
C ASP A 31 22.17 -2.72 0.81
N GLU A 32 21.33 -2.45 1.83
CA GLU A 32 21.12 -3.33 2.97
C GLU A 32 19.73 -3.95 2.98
N PHE A 33 18.74 -3.26 2.43
CA PHE A 33 17.35 -3.67 2.45
C PHE A 33 16.76 -3.71 1.06
N GLU A 34 16.06 -4.80 0.76
CA GLU A 34 15.17 -4.88 -0.39
C GLU A 34 13.76 -4.55 0.12
N VAL A 35 13.20 -3.46 -0.36
CA VAL A 35 11.96 -2.90 0.18
C VAL A 35 10.83 -3.08 -0.80
N ASP A 36 9.80 -3.80 -0.38
CA ASP A 36 8.55 -3.98 -1.12
C ASP A 36 7.45 -3.20 -0.40
N PHE A 37 6.60 -2.53 -1.14
CA PHE A 37 5.47 -1.78 -0.59
C PHE A 37 4.19 -2.25 -1.28
N PHE A 38 3.35 -2.95 -0.51
CA PHE A 38 2.06 -3.47 -0.97
C PHE A 38 0.98 -2.45 -0.64
N TYR A 39 0.24 -2.02 -1.64
CA TYR A 39 -0.76 -0.97 -1.48
C TYR A 39 -2.01 -1.25 -2.32
N CYS A 40 -3.11 -0.59 -1.98
CA CYS A 40 -4.33 -0.60 -2.77
C CYS A 40 -5.00 0.77 -2.67
N ASP A 41 -6.00 0.99 -3.51
CA ASP A 41 -6.85 2.17 -3.40
C ASP A 41 -7.80 2.00 -2.22
N ALA A 42 -7.96 3.04 -1.41
CA ALA A 42 -8.80 3.00 -0.23
C ALA A 42 -10.19 3.62 -0.42
N ALA A 43 -10.37 4.44 -1.47
CA ALA A 43 -11.65 5.10 -1.69
C ALA A 43 -12.82 4.13 -1.88
N PRO A 44 -12.66 2.98 -2.58
CA PRO A 44 -13.75 2.01 -2.67
C PRO A 44 -14.17 1.43 -1.32
N TYR A 45 -13.27 1.51 -0.35
CA TYR A 45 -13.49 0.97 1.00
C TYR A 45 -14.28 1.92 1.89
N ILE A 46 -13.90 3.20 1.90
CA ILE A 46 -14.44 4.17 2.85
C ILE A 46 -15.41 5.17 2.22
N GLY A 47 -15.66 5.03 0.91
CA GLY A 47 -16.63 5.84 0.19
C GLY A 47 -15.99 6.96 -0.62
N SER A 48 -16.78 7.56 -1.50
CA SER A 48 -16.32 8.55 -2.47
C SER A 48 -15.81 9.85 -1.85
N ASP A 49 -16.18 10.14 -0.60
CA ASP A 49 -15.73 11.35 0.09
C ASP A 49 -14.25 11.29 0.48
N PHE A 50 -13.64 10.12 0.38
CA PHE A 50 -12.24 9.91 0.77
C PHE A 50 -11.34 9.71 -0.44
N LYS A 51 -11.59 10.41 -1.51
CA LYS A 51 -10.77 10.34 -2.73
C LYS A 51 -9.30 10.71 -2.49
N HIS A 52 -9.03 11.48 -1.47
CA HIS A 52 -7.66 11.81 -1.07
C HIS A 52 -6.86 10.60 -0.58
N LEU A 53 -7.53 9.47 -0.35
CA LEU A 53 -6.89 8.20 0.00
C LEU A 53 -6.71 7.28 -1.19
N ASP A 54 -7.07 7.73 -2.39
CA ASP A 54 -6.73 7.00 -3.61
C ASP A 54 -5.25 7.19 -3.94
N THR A 55 -4.75 6.28 -4.75
CA THR A 55 -3.38 6.35 -5.24
C THR A 55 -3.10 7.68 -5.92
N ASP A 56 -2.05 8.35 -5.46
CA ASP A 56 -1.56 9.60 -6.04
C ASP A 56 -0.30 9.29 -6.82
N GLU A 57 -0.33 9.57 -8.12
CA GLU A 57 0.80 9.25 -9.01
C GLU A 57 2.09 9.96 -8.58
N SER A 58 2.00 11.15 -7.99
CA SER A 58 3.19 11.84 -7.49
C SER A 58 3.86 11.07 -6.34
N ARG A 59 3.07 10.38 -5.53
CA ARG A 59 3.59 9.56 -4.44
C ARG A 59 4.17 8.25 -4.95
N VAL A 60 3.56 7.68 -5.96
CA VAL A 60 4.09 6.50 -6.65
C VAL A 60 5.46 6.82 -7.25
N GLU A 61 5.56 7.94 -7.98
CA GLU A 61 6.82 8.37 -8.60
C GLU A 61 7.91 8.62 -7.55
N TYR A 62 7.56 9.32 -6.47
CA TYR A 62 8.49 9.59 -5.39
C TYR A 62 9.04 8.30 -4.79
N THR A 63 8.14 7.39 -4.40
CA THR A 63 8.52 6.16 -3.70
C THR A 63 9.32 5.25 -4.61
N LYS A 64 8.87 5.09 -5.84
CA LYS A 64 9.55 4.26 -6.84
C LYS A 64 10.94 4.79 -7.17
N SER A 65 11.10 6.10 -7.29
CA SER A 65 12.39 6.72 -7.59
C SER A 65 13.43 6.50 -6.51
N HIS A 66 12.99 6.17 -5.29
CA HIS A 66 13.88 5.86 -4.18
C HIS A 66 14.18 4.36 -4.04
N GLY A 67 13.87 3.58 -5.05
CA GLY A 67 14.23 2.17 -5.08
C GLY A 67 13.30 1.22 -4.35
N VAL A 68 12.08 1.66 -4.08
CA VAL A 68 11.05 0.82 -3.45
C VAL A 68 10.29 0.08 -4.55
N ASN A 69 10.11 -1.23 -4.37
CA ASN A 69 9.28 -2.03 -5.26
C ASN A 69 7.82 -1.85 -4.88
N LEU A 70 7.01 -1.34 -5.79
CA LEU A 70 5.59 -1.09 -5.55
C LEU A 70 4.77 -2.24 -6.10
N ILE A 71 3.91 -2.81 -5.27
CA ILE A 71 3.04 -3.93 -5.64
C ILE A 71 1.62 -3.55 -5.26
N LYS A 72 0.79 -3.30 -6.27
CA LYS A 72 -0.61 -2.94 -6.06
C LYS A 72 -1.45 -4.20 -5.98
N PHE A 73 -2.27 -4.32 -4.95
CA PHE A 73 -3.23 -5.39 -4.83
C PHE A 73 -4.66 -4.83 -4.93
N ASP A 74 -5.60 -5.72 -5.20
CA ASP A 74 -7.00 -5.36 -5.36
C ASP A 74 -7.79 -5.75 -4.13
N VAL A 75 -8.77 -4.91 -3.79
CA VAL A 75 -9.70 -5.18 -2.71
C VAL A 75 -11.10 -4.88 -3.19
N GLU A 76 -12.00 -5.82 -2.99
CA GLU A 76 -13.42 -5.67 -3.30
C GLU A 76 -14.22 -5.90 -2.02
N PHE A 77 -15.10 -4.96 -1.67
CA PHE A 77 -15.88 -5.03 -0.45
C PHE A 77 -17.32 -5.42 -0.76
N LYS A 78 -17.86 -6.37 0.00
CA LYS A 78 -19.23 -6.87 -0.20
C LYS A 78 -20.29 -5.85 0.19
N ASP A 79 -20.03 -5.10 1.24
CA ASP A 79 -21.01 -4.17 1.79
C ASP A 79 -20.30 -3.01 2.46
N VAL A 80 -20.22 -1.89 1.75
CA VAL A 80 -19.57 -0.67 2.22
C VAL A 80 -20.34 0.03 3.33
N THR A 81 -21.60 -0.39 3.59
CA THR A 81 -22.44 0.21 4.63
C THR A 81 -22.20 -0.39 6.01
N LYS A 82 -21.54 -1.54 6.09
CA LYS A 82 -21.25 -2.19 7.36
C LYS A 82 -19.76 -2.00 7.70
N PRO A 83 -19.45 -1.37 8.82
CA PRO A 83 -18.07 -1.24 9.28
C PRO A 83 -17.55 -2.55 9.88
N THR A 84 -17.93 -3.68 9.32
CA THR A 84 -17.49 -4.97 9.79
C THR A 84 -16.42 -5.52 8.88
N HIS A 85 -15.63 -6.39 9.43
CA HIS A 85 -14.51 -7.07 8.81
C HIS A 85 -14.89 -8.07 7.72
N ASP A 86 -16.08 -7.94 7.13
CA ASP A 86 -16.49 -8.75 5.99
C ASP A 86 -15.75 -8.29 4.75
N TRP A 87 -14.50 -8.41 4.87
CA TRP A 87 -13.52 -8.23 3.83
C TRP A 87 -13.68 -9.34 2.84
N ILE A 88 -13.72 -9.02 1.67
CA ILE A 88 -14.28 -9.71 0.73
C ILE A 88 -13.40 -10.41 -0.21
N ASN A 89 -13.05 -9.85 -1.27
CA ASN A 89 -12.15 -10.46 -2.21
C ASN A 89 -10.91 -9.59 -2.32
N THR A 90 -9.78 -10.19 -2.07
CA THR A 90 -8.49 -9.55 -2.31
C THR A 90 -7.55 -10.58 -2.91
N ASN A 91 -6.71 -10.14 -3.82
CA ASN A 91 -5.64 -10.94 -4.36
C ASN A 91 -4.32 -10.74 -3.58
N PHE A 92 -4.39 -10.11 -2.41
CA PHE A 92 -3.20 -9.80 -1.62
C PHE A 92 -2.35 -11.05 -1.37
N PHE A 93 -2.97 -12.14 -0.94
CA PHE A 93 -2.25 -13.37 -0.61
C PHE A 93 -1.71 -14.10 -1.85
N ASP A 94 -2.16 -13.74 -3.03
CA ASP A 94 -1.56 -14.23 -4.27
C ASP A 94 -0.26 -13.50 -4.60
N LEU A 95 -0.11 -12.28 -4.07
CA LEU A 95 1.05 -11.41 -4.32
C LEU A 95 2.06 -11.43 -3.18
N PHE A 96 1.59 -11.72 -1.97
CA PHE A 96 2.42 -11.67 -0.77
C PHE A 96 2.68 -13.08 -0.25
N ASP A 97 3.94 -13.42 -0.12
CA ASP A 97 4.39 -14.67 0.50
C ASP A 97 5.26 -14.31 1.71
N GLU A 98 4.74 -14.62 2.89
CA GLU A 98 5.43 -14.32 4.15
C GLU A 98 6.80 -15.00 4.25
N ASP A 99 6.98 -16.13 3.57
CA ASP A 99 8.24 -16.86 3.59
C ASP A 99 9.37 -16.11 2.87
N ASN A 100 9.06 -15.07 2.12
CA ASN A 100 10.04 -14.21 1.48
C ASN A 100 10.64 -13.17 2.41
N TYR A 101 10.08 -13.04 3.61
CA TYR A 101 10.48 -11.97 4.54
C TYR A 101 10.99 -12.44 5.89
#